data_aee12f6ed0a030e14c5e25b994f9d6e7
#
_entry.id   aee12f6ed0a030e14c5e25b994f9d6e7
#
_cell.length_a   1.000
_cell.length_b   1.000
_cell.length_c   1.000
_cell.angle_alpha   90.00
_cell.angle_beta   90.00
_cell.angle_gamma   90.00
#
_symmetry.space_group_name_H-M   'P 1'
#
loop_
_entity.id
_entity.type
_entity.pdbx_description
1 polymer ?
#
loop_
_entity_poly.entity_id
_entity_poly.type
_entity_poly.pdbx_seq_one_letter_code
_entity_poly.pdbx_strand_id
1 'polypeptide(L)'
;AFAVLVCCLRATRLPELGRYLLAGSLVLVVCHVIAACLGLHTWWAYLRSTFWSGTGLGTIWYVIQDSSGGIIPGIGWITGTLTVGGLLGLAWLLMTVPRRPRIAQVACVALLILFITNKVYSPQWILFLVPLAALARPDLRDWAVLMVGECFYSLAVWAHLGGLSLPGGSDADVVYWASVVLRLACEMWFAWGVLDDIRRPWNDVVRVGYADDPTGGVLDYAPDPAPEPVEDSSAEVAR
;
A
#
# COMPACT_ATOMS: atom_id res chain seq x y z
N ALA A 1 -7.31 -6.71 4.38
CA ALA A 1 -8.74 -6.87 4.03
C ALA A 1 -8.99 -6.61 2.54
N PHE A 2 -8.57 -5.47 1.97
CA PHE A 2 -8.84 -5.08 0.58
C PHE A 2 -8.40 -6.14 -0.46
N ALA A 3 -7.15 -6.63 -0.38
CA ALA A 3 -6.64 -7.63 -1.32
C ALA A 3 -7.48 -8.92 -1.32
N VAL A 4 -7.84 -9.44 -0.14
CA VAL A 4 -8.69 -10.62 -0.02
C VAL A 4 -10.07 -10.37 -0.62
N LEU A 5 -10.66 -9.20 -0.32
CA LEU A 5 -11.97 -8.82 -0.87
C LEU A 5 -11.96 -8.88 -2.40
N VAL A 6 -11.04 -8.14 -3.03
CA VAL A 6 -11.02 -8.00 -4.50
C VAL A 6 -10.64 -9.33 -5.17
N CYS A 7 -9.62 -10.04 -4.67
CA CYS A 7 -9.21 -11.31 -5.25
C CYS A 7 -10.28 -12.41 -5.11
N CYS A 8 -10.96 -12.50 -3.95
CA CYS A 8 -12.06 -13.45 -3.77
C CYS A 8 -13.29 -13.11 -4.63
N LEU A 9 -13.60 -11.82 -4.80
CA LEU A 9 -14.70 -11.40 -5.69
C LEU A 9 -14.39 -11.82 -7.14
N ARG A 10 -13.18 -11.54 -7.62
CA ARG A 10 -12.77 -11.91 -8.96
C ARG A 10 -12.73 -13.43 -9.17
N ALA A 11 -12.23 -14.19 -8.18
CA ALA A 11 -12.18 -15.64 -8.22
C ALA A 11 -13.52 -16.33 -7.92
N THR A 12 -14.61 -15.57 -7.73
CA THR A 12 -15.95 -16.09 -7.33
C THR A 12 -15.94 -16.94 -6.06
N ARG A 13 -14.94 -16.73 -5.18
CA ARG A 13 -14.78 -17.43 -3.89
C ARG A 13 -15.56 -16.73 -2.77
N LEU A 14 -16.89 -16.58 -2.97
CA LEU A 14 -17.76 -15.86 -2.01
C LEU A 14 -17.87 -16.53 -0.63
N PRO A 15 -17.91 -17.87 -0.48
CA PRO A 15 -17.94 -18.51 0.84
C PRO A 15 -16.68 -18.23 1.65
N GLU A 16 -15.51 -18.27 1.02
CA GLU A 16 -14.22 -17.99 1.64
C GLU A 16 -14.12 -16.52 2.04
N LEU A 17 -14.59 -15.63 1.17
CA LEU A 17 -14.72 -14.21 1.48
C LEU A 17 -15.61 -13.97 2.69
N GLY A 18 -16.77 -14.63 2.74
CA GLY A 18 -17.70 -14.54 3.87
C GLY A 18 -17.05 -14.98 5.20
N ARG A 19 -16.33 -16.10 5.19
CA ARG A 19 -15.58 -16.59 6.37
C ARG A 19 -14.50 -15.60 6.81
N TYR A 20 -13.74 -15.06 5.86
CA TYR A 20 -12.70 -14.08 6.12
C TYR A 20 -13.28 -12.79 6.74
N LEU A 21 -14.35 -12.26 6.14
CA LEU A 21 -15.01 -11.05 6.64
C LEU A 21 -15.61 -11.28 8.03
N LEU A 22 -16.25 -12.43 8.26
CA LEU A 22 -16.81 -12.78 9.57
C LEU A 22 -15.71 -12.86 10.63
N ALA A 23 -14.64 -13.60 10.36
CA ALA A 23 -13.52 -13.74 11.31
C ALA A 23 -12.85 -12.40 11.58
N GLY A 24 -12.55 -11.62 10.54
CA GLY A 24 -11.93 -10.30 10.66
C GLY A 24 -12.81 -9.30 11.42
N SER A 25 -14.11 -9.28 11.11
CA SER A 25 -15.07 -8.42 11.83
C SER A 25 -15.22 -8.82 13.29
N LEU A 26 -15.24 -10.11 13.58
CA LEU A 26 -15.32 -10.60 14.97
C LEU A 26 -14.09 -10.14 15.79
N VAL A 27 -12.89 -10.31 15.25
CA VAL A 27 -11.66 -9.85 15.91
C VAL A 27 -11.69 -8.34 16.13
N LEU A 28 -12.04 -7.56 15.11
CA LEU A 28 -12.14 -6.09 15.22
C LEU A 28 -13.15 -5.68 16.30
N VAL A 29 -14.35 -6.26 16.30
CA VAL A 29 -15.37 -5.97 17.30
C VAL A 29 -14.88 -6.32 18.70
N VAL A 30 -14.31 -7.50 18.90
CA VAL A 30 -13.79 -7.92 20.21
C VAL A 30 -12.71 -6.95 20.70
N CYS A 31 -11.73 -6.59 19.86
CA CYS A 31 -10.68 -5.64 20.23
C CYS A 31 -11.23 -4.26 20.60
N HIS A 32 -12.21 -3.74 19.83
CA HIS A 32 -12.81 -2.44 20.09
C HIS A 32 -13.71 -2.46 21.35
N VAL A 33 -14.42 -3.54 21.57
CA VAL A 33 -15.23 -3.72 22.80
C VAL A 33 -14.33 -3.76 24.03
N ILE A 34 -13.24 -4.54 23.99
CA ILE A 34 -12.26 -4.60 25.09
C ILE A 34 -11.69 -3.19 25.35
N ALA A 35 -11.24 -2.49 24.30
CA ALA A 35 -10.69 -1.15 24.45
C ALA A 35 -11.70 -0.15 25.03
N ALA A 36 -12.96 -0.20 24.58
CA ALA A 36 -14.02 0.64 25.09
C ALA A 36 -14.39 0.32 26.56
N CYS A 37 -14.40 -0.96 26.94
CA CYS A 37 -14.61 -1.38 28.33
C CYS A 37 -13.50 -0.96 29.27
N LEU A 38 -12.24 -0.92 28.78
CA LEU A 38 -11.11 -0.42 29.57
C LEU A 38 -11.13 1.08 29.76
N GLY A 39 -11.74 1.85 28.85
CA GLY A 39 -11.85 3.29 28.94
C GLY A 39 -12.55 3.93 27.76
N LEU A 40 -13.88 3.99 27.81
CA LEU A 40 -14.71 4.50 26.70
C LEU A 40 -14.30 5.92 26.26
N HIS A 41 -14.02 6.82 27.21
CA HIS A 41 -13.59 8.19 26.90
C HIS A 41 -12.25 8.21 26.17
N THR A 42 -11.28 7.43 26.64
CA THR A 42 -9.94 7.35 26.05
C THR A 42 -9.99 6.71 24.66
N TRP A 43 -10.78 5.64 24.50
CA TRP A 43 -11.00 4.98 23.23
C TRP A 43 -11.65 5.94 22.20
N TRP A 44 -12.67 6.68 22.60
CA TRP A 44 -13.32 7.66 21.75
C TRP A 44 -12.39 8.83 21.39
N ALA A 45 -11.63 9.34 22.37
CA ALA A 45 -10.65 10.39 22.15
C ALA A 45 -9.56 9.94 21.15
N TYR A 46 -9.10 8.69 21.24
CA TYR A 46 -8.16 8.11 20.29
C TYR A 46 -8.73 8.06 18.87
N LEU A 47 -9.94 7.53 18.68
CA LEU A 47 -10.58 7.50 17.38
C LEU A 47 -10.73 8.91 16.79
N ARG A 48 -11.21 9.82 17.60
CA ARG A 48 -11.38 11.23 17.20
C ARG A 48 -10.04 11.85 16.80
N SER A 49 -8.99 11.68 17.59
CA SER A 49 -7.67 12.23 17.30
C SER A 49 -7.10 11.68 16.00
N THR A 50 -7.30 10.39 15.71
CA THR A 50 -6.85 9.75 14.47
C THR A 50 -7.47 10.43 13.23
N PHE A 51 -8.74 10.80 13.27
CA PHE A 51 -9.41 11.47 12.14
C PHE A 51 -9.09 12.98 12.06
N TRP A 52 -8.97 13.66 13.19
CA TRP A 52 -8.86 15.13 13.25
C TRP A 52 -7.43 15.65 13.47
N SER A 53 -6.44 14.77 13.67
CA SER A 53 -5.04 15.18 13.72
C SER A 53 -4.60 15.85 12.42
N GLY A 54 -3.71 16.81 12.52
CA GLY A 54 -3.06 17.44 11.38
C GLY A 54 -2.08 16.52 10.66
N THR A 55 -1.21 17.11 9.85
CA THR A 55 -0.12 16.40 9.17
C THR A 55 0.91 15.91 10.18
N GLY A 56 1.40 14.70 9.98
CA GLY A 56 2.49 14.12 10.75
C GLY A 56 3.77 13.97 9.95
N LEU A 57 4.85 13.74 10.65
CA LEU A 57 6.16 13.50 10.07
C LEU A 57 6.10 12.40 8.98
N GLY A 58 7.04 12.46 8.05
CA GLY A 58 7.23 11.47 7.01
C GLY A 58 6.28 11.57 5.82
N THR A 59 5.46 12.59 5.72
CA THR A 59 4.51 12.75 4.62
C THR A 59 4.81 13.97 3.77
N ILE A 60 4.41 13.92 2.51
CA ILE A 60 4.50 15.09 1.63
C ILE A 60 3.67 16.26 2.17
N TRP A 61 2.58 15.96 2.87
CA TRP A 61 1.71 16.95 3.48
C TRP A 61 2.43 17.75 4.56
N TYR A 62 3.26 17.06 5.38
CA TYR A 62 4.10 17.71 6.37
C TYR A 62 5.12 18.63 5.69
N VAL A 63 5.80 18.16 4.65
CA VAL A 63 6.78 18.97 3.90
C VAL A 63 6.12 20.23 3.32
N ILE A 64 4.92 20.11 2.72
CA ILE A 64 4.17 21.26 2.20
C ILE A 64 3.78 22.23 3.31
N GLN A 65 3.29 21.71 4.44
CA GLN A 65 2.89 22.54 5.58
C GLN A 65 4.08 23.26 6.20
N ASP A 66 5.17 22.54 6.40
CA ASP A 66 6.39 23.05 7.03
C ASP A 66 7.08 24.11 6.13
N SER A 67 7.18 23.85 4.83
CA SER A 67 7.76 24.80 3.86
C SER A 67 6.91 26.04 3.63
N SER A 68 5.59 25.96 3.73
CA SER A 68 4.67 27.07 3.51
C SER A 68 4.37 27.89 4.76
N GLY A 69 4.71 27.37 5.95
CA GLY A 69 4.35 27.96 7.26
C GLY A 69 2.84 27.96 7.55
N GLY A 70 2.04 27.23 6.76
CA GLY A 70 0.58 27.21 6.84
C GLY A 70 0.00 25.86 7.21
N ILE A 71 -1.19 25.85 7.83
CA ILE A 71 -1.95 24.62 8.11
C ILE A 71 -2.76 24.26 6.86
N ILE A 72 -2.77 22.98 6.47
CA ILE A 72 -3.61 22.47 5.39
C ILE A 72 -4.99 22.13 5.94
N PRO A 73 -6.02 22.97 5.68
CA PRO A 73 -7.35 22.72 6.20
C PRO A 73 -7.95 21.47 5.56
N GLY A 74 -8.64 20.65 6.35
CA GLY A 74 -9.34 19.47 5.84
C GLY A 74 -8.42 18.34 5.34
N ILE A 75 -7.15 18.30 5.76
CA ILE A 75 -6.17 17.28 5.32
C ILE A 75 -6.70 15.84 5.46
N GLY A 76 -7.49 15.54 6.49
CA GLY A 76 -8.09 14.23 6.67
C GLY A 76 -9.05 13.84 5.54
N TRP A 77 -9.80 14.80 4.99
CA TRP A 77 -10.67 14.59 3.83
C TRP A 77 -9.87 14.40 2.54
N ILE A 78 -8.83 15.21 2.35
CA ILE A 78 -7.96 15.12 1.17
C ILE A 78 -7.30 13.73 1.13
N THR A 79 -6.63 13.33 2.20
CA THR A 79 -5.94 12.04 2.29
C THR A 79 -6.91 10.87 2.21
N GLY A 80 -8.07 10.96 2.86
CA GLY A 80 -9.13 9.95 2.77
C GLY A 80 -9.64 9.78 1.35
N THR A 81 -9.93 10.86 0.64
CA THR A 81 -10.39 10.82 -0.76
C THR A 81 -9.33 10.22 -1.67
N LEU A 82 -8.06 10.61 -1.52
CA LEU A 82 -6.95 10.04 -2.31
C LEU A 82 -6.76 8.54 -2.03
N THR A 83 -6.85 8.13 -0.77
CA THR A 83 -6.76 6.72 -0.39
C THR A 83 -7.90 5.91 -1.01
N VAL A 84 -9.14 6.36 -0.84
CA VAL A 84 -10.31 5.67 -1.40
C VAL A 84 -10.25 5.66 -2.92
N GLY A 85 -9.92 6.80 -3.56
CA GLY A 85 -9.76 6.87 -5.01
C GLY A 85 -8.67 5.94 -5.53
N GLY A 86 -7.51 5.88 -4.86
CA GLY A 86 -6.43 4.96 -5.20
C GLY A 86 -6.82 3.48 -5.08
N LEU A 87 -7.52 3.11 -3.99
CA LEU A 87 -8.02 1.75 -3.81
C LEU A 87 -9.11 1.38 -4.81
N LEU A 88 -10.03 2.29 -5.13
CA LEU A 88 -11.04 2.07 -6.18
C LEU A 88 -10.38 1.93 -7.56
N GLY A 89 -9.40 2.77 -7.89
CA GLY A 89 -8.61 2.66 -9.12
C GLY A 89 -7.86 1.32 -9.20
N LEU A 90 -7.28 0.88 -8.09
CA LEU A 90 -6.66 -0.45 -8.01
C LEU A 90 -7.72 -1.55 -8.21
N ALA A 91 -8.86 -1.51 -7.53
CA ALA A 91 -9.92 -2.50 -7.69
C ALA A 91 -10.40 -2.58 -9.14
N TRP A 92 -10.60 -1.42 -9.79
CA TRP A 92 -10.96 -1.37 -11.20
C TRP A 92 -9.90 -2.04 -12.09
N LEU A 93 -8.62 -1.69 -11.89
CA LEU A 93 -7.51 -2.33 -12.61
C LEU A 93 -7.53 -3.85 -12.44
N LEU A 94 -7.69 -4.33 -11.20
CA LEU A 94 -7.67 -5.76 -10.87
C LEU A 94 -8.83 -6.54 -11.53
N MET A 95 -9.94 -5.87 -11.87
CA MET A 95 -11.06 -6.49 -12.58
C MET A 95 -10.89 -6.47 -14.11
N THR A 96 -9.97 -5.65 -14.64
CA THR A 96 -9.79 -5.45 -16.08
C THR A 96 -8.54 -6.12 -16.65
N VAL A 97 -7.55 -6.46 -15.81
CA VAL A 97 -6.32 -7.13 -16.27
C VAL A 97 -6.58 -8.56 -16.77
N PRO A 98 -5.75 -9.08 -17.71
CA PRO A 98 -6.03 -10.37 -18.39
C PRO A 98 -5.98 -11.57 -17.43
N ARG A 99 -5.16 -11.55 -16.40
CA ARG A 99 -5.05 -12.63 -15.40
C ARG A 99 -5.21 -12.10 -13.99
N ARG A 100 -5.86 -12.86 -13.11
CA ARG A 100 -6.01 -12.51 -11.70
C ARG A 100 -4.65 -12.26 -11.06
N PRO A 101 -4.40 -11.08 -10.45
CA PRO A 101 -3.16 -10.79 -9.75
C PRO A 101 -2.97 -11.68 -8.53
N ARG A 102 -1.71 -11.87 -8.11
CA ARG A 102 -1.40 -12.57 -6.86
C ARG A 102 -1.81 -11.71 -5.66
N ILE A 103 -2.28 -12.36 -4.60
CA ILE A 103 -2.75 -11.66 -3.41
C ILE A 103 -1.66 -10.76 -2.79
N ALA A 104 -0.39 -11.20 -2.84
CA ALA A 104 0.74 -10.44 -2.35
C ALA A 104 0.95 -9.13 -3.13
N GLN A 105 0.80 -9.16 -4.47
CA GLN A 105 0.88 -7.95 -5.31
C GLN A 105 -0.20 -6.94 -4.94
N VAL A 106 -1.43 -7.40 -4.81
CA VAL A 106 -2.58 -6.54 -4.45
C VAL A 106 -2.43 -5.96 -3.05
N ALA A 107 -1.99 -6.77 -2.09
CA ALA A 107 -1.76 -6.33 -0.72
C ALA A 107 -0.63 -5.28 -0.64
N CYS A 108 0.46 -5.49 -1.38
CA CYS A 108 1.60 -4.59 -1.43
C CYS A 108 1.19 -3.22 -2.02
N VAL A 109 0.54 -3.20 -3.19
CA VAL A 109 0.11 -1.94 -3.83
C VAL A 109 -0.93 -1.22 -2.97
N ALA A 110 -1.87 -1.95 -2.37
CA ALA A 110 -2.85 -1.34 -1.46
C ALA A 110 -2.18 -0.70 -0.22
N LEU A 111 -1.13 -1.33 0.34
CA LEU A 111 -0.37 -0.78 1.45
C LEU A 111 0.44 0.45 1.01
N LEU A 112 1.06 0.42 -0.18
CA LEU A 112 1.78 1.57 -0.74
C LEU A 112 0.84 2.76 -1.00
N ILE A 113 -0.37 2.53 -1.51
CA ILE A 113 -1.38 3.58 -1.64
C ILE A 113 -1.65 4.22 -0.27
N LEU A 114 -1.85 3.40 0.78
CA LEU A 114 -2.04 3.90 2.15
C LEU A 114 -0.85 4.73 2.63
N PHE A 115 0.39 4.29 2.41
CA PHE A 115 1.58 4.98 2.88
C PHE A 115 1.80 6.31 2.15
N ILE A 116 1.62 6.33 0.84
CA ILE A 116 1.83 7.52 0.00
C ILE A 116 0.76 8.58 0.25
N THR A 117 -0.49 8.17 0.46
CA THR A 117 -1.61 9.12 0.60
C THR A 117 -1.87 9.57 2.02
N ASN A 118 -1.39 8.83 3.03
CA ASN A 118 -1.68 9.11 4.43
C ASN A 118 -1.08 10.46 4.89
N LYS A 119 -1.69 11.04 5.90
CA LYS A 119 -1.23 12.27 6.55
C LYS A 119 -0.19 12.06 7.66
N VAL A 120 0.12 10.81 8.00
CA VAL A 120 1.14 10.40 8.97
C VAL A 120 1.88 9.21 8.40
N TYR A 121 3.19 9.18 8.57
CA TYR A 121 4.02 8.02 8.28
C TYR A 121 5.07 7.83 9.37
N SER A 122 5.28 6.60 9.81
CA SER A 122 6.27 6.27 10.83
C SER A 122 7.28 5.27 10.28
N PRO A 123 8.60 5.42 10.56
CA PRO A 123 9.63 4.55 10.00
C PRO A 123 9.41 3.06 10.27
N GLN A 124 8.79 2.70 11.41
CA GLN A 124 8.50 1.30 11.73
C GLN A 124 7.45 0.65 10.80
N TRP A 125 6.70 1.44 10.02
CA TRP A 125 5.69 0.91 9.10
C TRP A 125 6.32 0.13 7.93
N ILE A 126 7.61 0.36 7.65
CA ILE A 126 8.37 -0.44 6.70
C ILE A 126 8.33 -1.94 7.03
N LEU A 127 8.21 -2.32 8.31
CA LEU A 127 8.11 -3.71 8.74
C LEU A 127 6.89 -4.44 8.18
N PHE A 128 5.82 -3.70 7.85
CA PHE A 128 4.65 -4.27 7.15
C PHE A 128 4.88 -4.37 5.64
N LEU A 129 5.66 -3.44 5.08
CA LEU A 129 5.92 -3.39 3.64
C LEU A 129 6.95 -4.43 3.19
N VAL A 130 8.05 -4.62 3.95
CA VAL A 130 9.15 -5.52 3.59
C VAL A 130 8.70 -6.93 3.20
N PRO A 131 7.92 -7.66 4.04
CA PRO A 131 7.49 -9.01 3.68
C PRO A 131 6.55 -9.02 2.48
N LEU A 132 5.67 -8.02 2.36
CA LEU A 132 4.78 -7.92 1.21
C LEU A 132 5.53 -7.58 -0.07
N ALA A 133 6.52 -6.70 -0.02
CA ALA A 133 7.36 -6.35 -1.16
C ALA A 133 8.14 -7.56 -1.67
N ALA A 134 8.75 -8.34 -0.75
CA ALA A 134 9.50 -9.55 -1.10
C ALA A 134 8.60 -10.62 -1.77
N LEU A 135 7.34 -10.75 -1.33
CA LEU A 135 6.38 -11.68 -1.91
C LEU A 135 5.74 -11.15 -3.22
N ALA A 136 5.54 -9.84 -3.31
CA ALA A 136 4.90 -9.21 -4.46
C ALA A 136 5.82 -9.16 -5.68
N ARG A 137 7.08 -8.76 -5.48
CA ARG A 137 8.08 -8.62 -6.54
C ARG A 137 9.47 -8.94 -5.99
N PRO A 138 9.92 -10.21 -6.07
CA PRO A 138 11.22 -10.66 -5.59
C PRO A 138 12.35 -10.28 -6.56
N ASP A 139 12.40 -8.99 -6.95
CA ASP A 139 13.50 -8.40 -7.74
C ASP A 139 14.43 -7.65 -6.80
N LEU A 140 15.70 -8.11 -6.75
CA LEU A 140 16.70 -7.55 -5.82
C LEU A 140 16.99 -6.07 -6.09
N ARG A 141 16.95 -5.63 -7.35
CA ARG A 141 17.20 -4.24 -7.72
C ARG A 141 16.10 -3.33 -7.21
N ASP A 142 14.86 -3.69 -7.50
CA ASP A 142 13.70 -2.89 -7.10
C ASP A 142 13.54 -2.88 -5.58
N TRP A 143 13.82 -4.02 -4.95
CA TRP A 143 13.85 -4.11 -3.49
C TRP A 143 14.97 -3.24 -2.89
N ALA A 144 16.17 -3.21 -3.47
CA ALA A 144 17.26 -2.36 -3.00
C ALA A 144 16.92 -0.87 -3.15
N VAL A 145 16.28 -0.46 -4.25
CA VAL A 145 15.82 0.93 -4.44
C VAL A 145 14.84 1.32 -3.33
N LEU A 146 13.84 0.47 -3.03
CA LEU A 146 12.89 0.68 -1.96
C LEU A 146 13.62 0.85 -0.61
N MET A 147 14.52 -0.07 -0.28
CA MET A 147 15.27 -0.04 1.00
C MET A 147 16.18 1.18 1.13
N VAL A 148 16.80 1.65 0.06
CA VAL A 148 17.61 2.87 0.09
C VAL A 148 16.76 4.08 0.48
N GLY A 149 15.58 4.24 -0.12
CA GLY A 149 14.66 5.31 0.23
C GLY A 149 14.23 5.27 1.70
N GLU A 150 13.85 4.09 2.18
CA GLU A 150 13.39 3.89 3.56
C GLU A 150 14.50 4.07 4.61
N CYS A 151 15.69 3.54 4.35
CA CYS A 151 16.84 3.70 5.24
C CYS A 151 17.26 5.18 5.33
N PHE A 152 17.35 5.87 4.20
CA PHE A 152 17.71 7.28 4.17
C PHE A 152 16.67 8.14 4.93
N TYR A 153 15.39 7.92 4.68
CA TYR A 153 14.32 8.57 5.43
C TYR A 153 14.40 8.26 6.93
N SER A 154 14.62 7.00 7.31
CA SER A 154 14.71 6.61 8.71
C SER A 154 15.86 7.31 9.44
N LEU A 155 17.02 7.46 8.79
CA LEU A 155 18.15 8.23 9.35
C LEU A 155 17.82 9.72 9.43
N ALA A 156 17.24 10.28 8.37
CA ALA A 156 16.93 11.70 8.31
C ALA A 156 15.86 12.13 9.33
N VAL A 157 14.83 11.32 9.57
CA VAL A 157 13.80 11.65 10.57
C VAL A 157 14.36 11.69 12.00
N TRP A 158 15.29 10.78 12.34
CA TRP A 158 15.93 10.81 13.64
C TRP A 158 16.93 11.98 13.76
N ALA A 159 17.64 12.32 12.68
CA ALA A 159 18.48 13.51 12.64
C ALA A 159 17.65 14.80 12.80
N HIS A 160 16.50 14.87 12.13
CA HIS A 160 15.54 15.98 12.27
C HIS A 160 15.02 16.11 13.70
N LEU A 161 14.52 15.03 14.30
CA LEU A 161 14.02 15.02 15.68
C LEU A 161 15.12 15.33 16.71
N GLY A 162 16.37 14.95 16.42
CA GLY A 162 17.54 15.25 17.25
C GLY A 162 18.11 16.65 17.03
N GLY A 163 17.56 17.46 16.11
CA GLY A 163 18.06 18.80 15.78
C GLY A 163 19.43 18.79 15.05
N LEU A 164 19.85 17.63 14.51
CA LEU A 164 21.16 17.48 13.88
C LEU A 164 21.18 17.95 12.41
N SER A 165 20.01 18.00 11.77
CA SER A 165 19.87 18.35 10.36
C SER A 165 19.53 19.82 10.09
N LEU A 166 19.29 20.60 11.13
CA LEU A 166 18.98 22.04 11.01
C LEU A 166 20.28 22.86 10.92
N PRO A 167 20.60 23.47 9.76
CA PRO A 167 21.76 24.35 9.68
C PRO A 167 21.52 25.63 10.45
N GLY A 168 22.27 25.85 11.53
CA GLY A 168 22.54 27.15 12.11
C GLY A 168 21.37 28.12 12.36
N GLY A 169 20.18 27.61 12.75
CA GLY A 169 19.03 28.45 13.08
C GLY A 169 18.07 28.73 11.93
N SER A 170 18.16 28.02 10.81
CA SER A 170 17.10 28.04 9.79
C SER A 170 15.97 27.11 10.19
N ASP A 171 14.72 27.56 10.05
CA ASP A 171 13.52 26.75 10.30
C ASP A 171 13.29 25.68 9.20
N ALA A 172 14.05 25.73 8.10
CA ALA A 172 13.88 24.87 6.93
C ALA A 172 14.84 23.67 6.97
N ASP A 173 14.33 22.47 7.23
CA ASP A 173 15.10 21.23 7.15
C ASP A 173 15.03 20.60 5.76
N VAL A 174 15.81 21.14 4.84
CA VAL A 174 15.85 20.69 3.44
C VAL A 174 16.32 19.22 3.33
N VAL A 175 17.21 18.76 4.21
CA VAL A 175 17.70 17.37 4.20
C VAL A 175 16.56 16.42 4.54
N TYR A 176 15.77 16.76 5.56
CA TYR A 176 14.60 15.99 5.93
C TYR A 176 13.54 15.99 4.82
N TRP A 177 13.23 17.17 4.24
CA TRP A 177 12.26 17.26 3.14
C TRP A 177 12.69 16.42 1.93
N ALA A 178 13.96 16.52 1.54
CA ALA A 178 14.52 15.72 0.45
C ALA A 178 14.43 14.21 0.73
N SER A 179 14.63 13.78 1.98
CA SER A 179 14.49 12.39 2.39
C SER A 179 13.07 11.85 2.24
N VAL A 180 12.07 12.66 2.59
CA VAL A 180 10.64 12.31 2.42
C VAL A 180 10.31 12.15 0.93
N VAL A 181 10.76 13.11 0.08
CA VAL A 181 10.54 13.05 -1.36
C VAL A 181 11.23 11.84 -1.98
N LEU A 182 12.49 11.57 -1.59
CA LEU A 182 13.23 10.40 -2.08
C LEU A 182 12.53 9.09 -1.71
N ARG A 183 12.08 8.94 -0.45
CA ARG A 183 11.33 7.77 -0.03
C ARG A 183 10.09 7.56 -0.87
N LEU A 184 9.28 8.60 -1.05
CA LEU A 184 8.07 8.54 -1.87
C LEU A 184 8.37 8.15 -3.34
N ALA A 185 9.46 8.68 -3.90
CA ALA A 185 9.89 8.31 -5.24
C ALA A 185 10.28 6.81 -5.34
N CYS A 186 10.99 6.29 -4.34
CA CYS A 186 11.35 4.87 -4.27
C CYS A 186 10.11 3.97 -4.07
N GLU A 187 9.17 4.35 -3.22
CA GLU A 187 7.89 3.64 -3.05
C GLU A 187 7.07 3.63 -4.36
N MET A 188 6.98 4.77 -5.05
CA MET A 188 6.29 4.86 -6.34
C MET A 188 6.98 4.04 -7.44
N TRP A 189 8.30 4.02 -7.46
CA TRP A 189 9.08 3.16 -8.36
C TRP A 189 8.73 1.68 -8.14
N PHE A 190 8.76 1.24 -6.89
CA PHE A 190 8.44 -0.14 -6.54
C PHE A 190 6.98 -0.48 -6.88
N ALA A 191 6.03 0.41 -6.54
CA ALA A 191 4.62 0.26 -6.87
C ALA A 191 4.41 0.13 -8.39
N TRP A 192 5.11 0.94 -9.18
CA TRP A 192 5.07 0.87 -10.64
C TRP A 192 5.52 -0.50 -11.16
N GLY A 193 6.62 -1.05 -10.64
CA GLY A 193 7.10 -2.39 -11.01
C GLY A 193 6.07 -3.48 -10.70
N VAL A 194 5.45 -3.45 -9.52
CA VAL A 194 4.39 -4.40 -9.15
C VAL A 194 3.15 -4.22 -10.04
N LEU A 195 2.77 -2.99 -10.36
CA LEU A 195 1.64 -2.71 -11.26
C LEU A 195 1.93 -3.16 -12.71
N ASP A 196 3.18 -3.10 -13.15
CA ASP A 196 3.56 -3.62 -14.46
C ASP A 196 3.46 -5.14 -14.51
N ASP A 197 3.90 -5.85 -13.46
CA ASP A 197 3.72 -7.30 -13.34
C ASP A 197 2.23 -7.70 -13.29
N ILE A 198 1.37 -6.89 -12.67
CA ILE A 198 -0.08 -7.10 -12.66
C ILE A 198 -0.68 -6.95 -14.05
N ARG A 199 -0.24 -5.94 -14.82
CA ARG A 199 -0.73 -5.70 -16.19
C ARG A 199 -0.19 -6.69 -17.19
N ARG A 200 1.04 -7.19 -16.96
CA ARG A 200 1.76 -8.11 -17.82
C ARG A 200 2.15 -9.38 -17.05
N PRO A 201 1.18 -10.24 -16.73
CA PRO A 201 1.39 -11.38 -15.83
C PRO A 201 2.44 -12.40 -16.32
N TRP A 202 2.82 -12.35 -17.59
CA TRP A 202 3.92 -13.13 -18.16
C TRP A 202 5.31 -12.62 -17.75
N ASN A 203 5.44 -11.39 -17.27
CA ASN A 203 6.69 -10.84 -16.72
C ASN A 203 6.87 -11.18 -15.24
N ASP A 204 5.86 -11.68 -14.56
CA ASP A 204 5.90 -12.01 -13.14
C ASP A 204 6.80 -13.24 -12.90
N VAL A 205 7.98 -13.00 -12.33
CA VAL A 205 9.00 -14.03 -12.07
C VAL A 205 8.52 -15.15 -11.14
N VAL A 206 7.51 -14.91 -10.31
CA VAL A 206 6.94 -15.92 -9.40
C VAL A 206 6.07 -16.91 -10.16
N ARG A 207 5.52 -16.52 -11.32
CA ARG A 207 4.67 -17.35 -12.16
C ARG A 207 5.44 -18.23 -13.16
N VAL A 208 6.76 -18.20 -13.09
CA VAL A 208 7.63 -19.07 -13.87
C VAL A 208 7.39 -20.54 -13.45
N GLY A 209 7.28 -21.45 -14.39
CA GLY A 209 7.05 -22.88 -14.11
C GLY A 209 5.61 -23.25 -13.75
N TYR A 210 4.64 -22.48 -14.27
CA TYR A 210 3.19 -22.73 -14.11
C TYR A 210 2.62 -22.48 -12.70
N ALA A 211 3.36 -21.83 -11.81
CA ALA A 211 2.81 -21.35 -10.54
C ALA A 211 1.70 -20.31 -10.79
N ASP A 212 0.64 -20.31 -9.98
CA ASP A 212 -0.40 -19.29 -10.05
C ASP A 212 -0.22 -18.24 -8.94
N ASP A 213 -0.59 -18.58 -7.71
CA ASP A 213 -0.45 -17.71 -6.54
C ASP A 213 0.02 -18.52 -5.32
N PRO A 214 1.33 -18.85 -5.22
CA PRO A 214 1.84 -19.71 -4.14
C PRO A 214 1.55 -19.21 -2.73
N THR A 215 1.26 -17.92 -2.60
CA THR A 215 0.91 -17.28 -1.32
C THR A 215 -0.60 -17.08 -1.15
N GLY A 216 -1.38 -17.40 -2.16
CA GLY A 216 -2.81 -17.14 -2.24
C GLY A 216 -3.68 -18.10 -1.41
N GLY A 217 -3.14 -19.22 -0.94
CA GLY A 217 -3.92 -20.23 -0.22
C GLY A 217 -5.10 -20.75 -1.06
N VAL A 218 -6.32 -20.51 -0.63
CA VAL A 218 -7.55 -20.89 -1.36
C VAL A 218 -7.72 -20.20 -2.72
N LEU A 219 -6.92 -19.18 -2.98
CA LEU A 219 -6.87 -18.48 -4.27
C LEU A 219 -5.87 -19.10 -5.24
N ASP A 220 -4.93 -19.94 -4.75
CA ASP A 220 -3.99 -20.62 -5.65
C ASP A 220 -4.78 -21.55 -6.59
N TYR A 221 -4.52 -21.45 -7.88
CA TYR A 221 -5.27 -22.14 -8.96
C TYR A 221 -6.80 -21.95 -8.90
N ALA A 222 -7.28 -20.89 -8.25
CA ALA A 222 -8.71 -20.59 -8.25
C ALA A 222 -9.17 -20.11 -9.65
N PRO A 223 -10.45 -20.32 -10.02
CA PRO A 223 -11.00 -19.87 -11.30
C PRO A 223 -10.74 -18.38 -11.55
N ASP A 224 -10.41 -18.04 -12.77
CA ASP A 224 -10.28 -16.65 -13.23
C ASP A 224 -11.26 -16.44 -14.41
N PRO A 225 -12.44 -15.87 -14.17
CA PRO A 225 -13.47 -15.66 -15.20
C PRO A 225 -13.16 -14.46 -16.12
N ALA A 226 -11.95 -13.92 -16.11
CA ALA A 226 -11.57 -12.87 -17.06
C ALA A 226 -11.67 -13.43 -18.49
N PRO A 227 -12.03 -12.61 -19.50
CA PRO A 227 -12.09 -13.06 -20.87
C PRO A 227 -10.74 -13.60 -21.29
N GLU A 228 -10.73 -14.81 -21.88
CA GLU A 228 -9.55 -15.34 -22.54
C GLU A 228 -9.03 -14.31 -23.54
N PRO A 229 -7.71 -14.10 -23.63
CA PRO A 229 -7.18 -13.30 -24.71
C PRO A 229 -7.72 -13.87 -26.01
N VAL A 230 -8.32 -13.05 -26.85
CA VAL A 230 -8.73 -13.47 -28.19
C VAL A 230 -7.46 -13.97 -28.86
N GLU A 231 -7.31 -15.28 -28.99
CA GLU A 231 -6.28 -15.88 -29.84
C GLU A 231 -6.45 -15.26 -31.22
N ASP A 232 -5.41 -14.58 -31.66
CA ASP A 232 -5.39 -13.94 -32.96
C ASP A 232 -5.48 -15.07 -34.02
N SER A 233 -6.69 -15.35 -34.43
CA SER A 233 -7.02 -16.41 -35.45
C SER A 233 -6.35 -16.15 -36.79
N SER A 234 -5.57 -15.07 -36.92
CA SER A 234 -4.74 -14.79 -38.08
C SER A 234 -3.52 -15.69 -38.24
N ALA A 235 -3.13 -16.45 -37.21
CA ALA A 235 -2.00 -17.38 -37.31
C ALA A 235 -2.37 -18.76 -37.91
N GLU A 236 -3.65 -19.11 -38.00
CA GLU A 236 -4.12 -20.40 -38.52
C GLU A 236 -4.40 -20.41 -40.04
N VAL A 237 -4.46 -19.22 -40.67
CA VAL A 237 -4.69 -19.09 -42.13
C VAL A 237 -3.38 -19.09 -42.93
N ALA A 238 -2.22 -19.13 -42.27
CA ALA A 238 -0.90 -19.12 -42.90
C ALA A 238 -0.18 -20.48 -42.90
N ARG A 239 -0.91 -21.59 -42.78
CA ARG A 239 -0.37 -22.97 -42.99
C ARG A 239 -1.00 -23.67 -44.15
#